data_8ae902b8c4848dfbd802db2e5f45b085
#
_entry.id   8ae902b8c4848dfbd802db2e5f45b085
#
_cell.length_a   1.000
_cell.length_b   1.000
_cell.length_c   1.000
_cell.angle_alpha   90.00
_cell.angle_beta   90.00
_cell.angle_gamma   90.00
#
_symmetry.space_group_name_H-M   'P 1'
#
loop_
_entity.id
_entity.type
_entity.pdbx_description
1 polymer ?
#
loop_
_entity_poly.entity_id
_entity_poly.type
_entity_poly.pdbx_seq_one_letter_code
_entity_poly.pdbx_strand_id
1 'polypeptide(L)'
;SAIAEAPRSGGEPAIKDPVKDTILTPRFYTTDFEAMAAMDLRPNQEELEAICEEFRKDYNRHHFVRNESFDGAADKLDPETRRVFVEFLEQSCTSEFSGFLLYKELSRRIKQKNPLLAECFAHMARDEARHAGFLNKAMGDFGVQLDLGFLTANKAYTFFKPKFIFYATY
;
A
#
# COMPACT_ATOMS: atom_id res chain seq x y z
N SER A 1 2.19 -14.43 20.45
CA SER A 1 0.77 -14.14 20.30
C SER A 1 0.13 -15.30 19.53
N ALA A 2 -0.86 -15.95 20.16
CA ALA A 2 -1.55 -17.07 19.53
C ALA A 2 -2.36 -16.53 18.34
N ILE A 3 -2.00 -16.96 17.13
CA ILE A 3 -2.87 -16.81 15.98
C ILE A 3 -4.05 -17.76 16.24
N ALA A 4 -5.23 -17.20 16.49
CA ALA A 4 -6.43 -18.00 16.61
C ALA A 4 -6.57 -18.83 15.33
N GLU A 5 -6.78 -20.14 15.44
CA GLU A 5 -7.13 -20.97 14.29
C GLU A 5 -8.37 -20.37 13.62
N ALA A 6 -8.20 -19.91 12.40
CA ALA A 6 -9.31 -19.40 11.61
C ALA A 6 -10.30 -20.55 11.33
N PRO A 7 -11.61 -20.31 11.42
CA PRO A 7 -12.62 -21.33 11.15
C PRO A 7 -12.49 -21.81 9.70
N ARG A 8 -12.42 -23.11 9.56
CA ARG A 8 -12.41 -23.78 8.24
C ARG A 8 -13.81 -23.71 7.63
N SER A 9 -13.87 -23.31 6.38
CA SER A 9 -15.00 -23.38 5.44
C SER A 9 -16.14 -22.38 5.64
N GLY A 10 -16.34 -21.52 4.67
CA GLY A 10 -17.61 -20.85 4.33
C GLY A 10 -18.04 -19.66 5.19
N GLY A 11 -17.30 -19.30 6.22
CA GLY A 11 -17.55 -18.11 7.00
C GLY A 11 -16.89 -16.86 6.42
N GLU A 12 -17.40 -15.67 6.77
CA GLU A 12 -16.72 -14.42 6.46
C GLU A 12 -15.32 -14.41 7.10
N PRO A 13 -14.30 -13.82 6.43
CA PRO A 13 -12.96 -13.70 7.00
C PRO A 13 -12.97 -12.96 8.34
N ALA A 14 -12.21 -13.45 9.30
CA ALA A 14 -12.03 -12.74 10.57
C ALA A 14 -11.30 -11.40 10.33
N ILE A 15 -11.85 -10.32 10.86
CA ILE A 15 -11.23 -9.00 10.81
C ILE A 15 -10.17 -8.90 11.91
N LYS A 16 -9.00 -8.44 11.53
CA LYS A 16 -7.87 -8.27 12.43
C LYS A 16 -7.30 -6.86 12.33
N ASP A 17 -6.93 -6.27 13.46
CA ASP A 17 -6.17 -5.02 13.47
C ASP A 17 -4.79 -5.25 12.85
N PRO A 18 -4.33 -4.36 11.95
CA PRO A 18 -2.99 -4.43 11.40
C PRO A 18 -1.91 -4.29 12.48
N VAL A 19 -0.77 -4.90 12.27
CA VAL A 19 0.37 -4.75 13.18
C VAL A 19 0.82 -3.29 13.18
N LYS A 20 0.87 -2.68 14.36
CA LYS A 20 1.25 -1.26 14.50
C LYS A 20 2.72 -1.02 14.21
N ASP A 21 3.57 -1.96 14.58
CA ASP A 21 5.01 -1.90 14.40
C ASP A 21 5.41 -2.70 13.17
N THR A 22 5.27 -2.10 12.01
CA THR A 22 5.80 -2.67 10.77
C THR A 22 7.19 -2.13 10.48
N ILE A 23 7.88 -2.76 9.54
CA ILE A 23 9.18 -2.27 9.05
C ILE A 23 9.09 -0.84 8.50
N LEU A 24 7.89 -0.40 8.12
CA LEU A 24 7.57 0.93 7.64
C LEU A 24 7.08 1.87 8.72
N THR A 25 6.93 1.40 9.95
CA THR A 25 6.61 2.31 11.06
C THR A 25 7.64 3.42 11.10
N PRO A 26 7.24 4.67 10.95
CA PRO A 26 8.17 5.76 10.70
C PRO A 26 9.10 5.91 11.87
N ARG A 27 10.30 5.71 11.52
CA ARG A 27 11.37 5.82 12.49
C ARG A 27 12.09 7.10 12.21
N PHE A 28 11.46 8.22 12.55
CA PHE A 28 12.26 9.45 12.65
C PHE A 28 12.48 10.26 11.37
N TYR A 29 11.68 10.04 10.34
CA TYR A 29 11.78 10.84 9.13
C TYR A 29 10.67 11.87 9.07
N THR A 30 11.04 13.09 8.83
CA THR A 30 10.08 14.17 8.58
C THR A 30 10.15 14.55 7.12
N THR A 31 9.01 14.54 6.44
CA THR A 31 8.92 15.06 5.08
C THR A 31 8.93 16.58 5.12
N ASP A 32 9.86 17.17 4.39
CA ASP A 32 9.88 18.61 4.14
C ASP A 32 8.94 18.93 2.96
N PHE A 33 7.70 19.24 3.28
CA PHE A 33 6.67 19.55 2.28
C PHE A 33 6.96 20.83 1.52
N GLU A 34 7.60 21.81 2.13
CA GLU A 34 7.94 23.07 1.47
C GLU A 34 9.05 22.84 0.45
N ALA A 35 10.09 22.09 0.80
CA ALA A 35 11.13 21.69 -0.13
C ALA A 35 10.58 20.87 -1.31
N MET A 36 9.67 19.94 -1.06
CA MET A 36 9.00 19.17 -2.11
C MET A 36 8.15 20.05 -3.02
N ALA A 37 7.39 20.96 -2.43
CA ALA A 37 6.54 21.86 -3.18
C ALA A 37 7.35 22.87 -4.03
N ALA A 38 8.55 23.25 -3.56
CA ALA A 38 9.45 24.17 -4.23
C ALA A 38 10.44 23.48 -5.21
N MET A 39 10.35 22.15 -5.36
CA MET A 39 11.24 21.39 -6.23
C MET A 39 11.15 21.90 -7.67
N ASP A 40 12.31 22.18 -8.27
CA ASP A 40 12.38 22.57 -9.69
C ASP A 40 12.28 21.33 -10.58
N LEU A 41 11.16 21.18 -11.26
CA LEU A 41 10.90 20.05 -12.15
C LEU A 41 11.35 20.29 -13.60
N ARG A 42 11.73 21.54 -13.96
CA ARG A 42 12.07 21.90 -15.33
C ARG A 42 13.10 20.99 -16.00
N PRO A 43 14.15 20.52 -15.30
CA PRO A 43 15.13 19.63 -15.91
C PRO A 43 14.56 18.28 -16.40
N ASN A 44 13.46 17.80 -15.79
CA ASN A 44 12.85 16.51 -16.07
C ASN A 44 11.33 16.63 -16.34
N GLN A 45 10.86 17.82 -16.70
CA GLN A 45 9.42 18.07 -16.82
C GLN A 45 8.75 17.20 -17.88
N GLU A 46 9.35 17.10 -19.06
CA GLU A 46 8.81 16.29 -20.17
C GLU A 46 8.72 14.81 -19.79
N GLU A 47 9.72 14.30 -19.10
CA GLU A 47 9.72 12.91 -18.61
C GLU A 47 8.65 12.68 -17.56
N LEU A 48 8.49 13.59 -16.60
CA LEU A 48 7.44 13.52 -15.59
C LEU A 48 6.03 13.63 -16.19
N GLU A 49 5.85 14.46 -17.20
CA GLU A 49 4.59 14.57 -17.93
C GLU A 49 4.27 13.26 -18.68
N ALA A 50 5.28 12.65 -19.31
CA ALA A 50 5.13 11.35 -19.97
C ALA A 50 4.76 10.25 -18.99
N ILE A 51 5.41 10.19 -17.83
CA ILE A 51 5.10 9.24 -16.76
C ILE A 51 3.67 9.47 -16.23
N CYS A 52 3.27 10.71 -15.98
CA CYS A 52 1.90 11.04 -15.58
C CYS A 52 0.88 10.57 -16.61
N GLU A 53 1.16 10.74 -17.90
CA GLU A 53 0.27 10.28 -18.96
C GLU A 53 0.13 8.76 -18.98
N GLU A 54 1.24 8.03 -18.76
CA GLU A 54 1.18 6.56 -18.61
C GLU A 54 0.29 6.15 -17.40
N PHE A 55 0.44 6.84 -16.27
CA PHE A 55 -0.42 6.61 -15.11
C PHE A 55 -1.91 6.89 -15.39
N ARG A 56 -2.22 7.92 -16.19
CA ARG A 56 -3.61 8.23 -16.57
C ARG A 56 -4.24 7.15 -17.44
N LYS A 57 -3.48 6.52 -18.32
CA LYS A 57 -3.96 5.41 -19.17
C LYS A 57 -4.39 4.19 -18.36
N ASP A 58 -3.78 4.01 -17.20
CA ASP A 58 -4.20 3.01 -16.19
C ASP A 58 -4.35 1.58 -16.75
N TYR A 59 -3.33 1.11 -17.45
CA TYR A 59 -3.34 -0.21 -18.11
C TYR A 59 -3.56 -1.38 -17.16
N ASN A 60 -3.21 -1.21 -15.88
CA ASN A 60 -3.20 -2.29 -14.90
C ASN A 60 -4.54 -2.46 -14.14
N ARG A 61 -5.63 -1.87 -14.61
CA ARG A 61 -6.95 -1.97 -13.95
C ARG A 61 -7.43 -3.39 -13.73
N HIS A 62 -7.05 -4.30 -14.61
CA HIS A 62 -7.49 -5.69 -14.60
C HIS A 62 -6.37 -6.67 -14.27
N HIS A 63 -5.27 -6.18 -13.73
CA HIS A 63 -4.07 -6.97 -13.50
C HIS A 63 -4.25 -8.08 -12.46
N PHE A 64 -5.09 -7.86 -11.47
CA PHE A 64 -5.30 -8.77 -10.35
C PHE A 64 -6.62 -9.55 -10.51
N VAL A 65 -6.68 -10.38 -11.53
CA VAL A 65 -7.79 -11.33 -11.69
C VAL A 65 -7.42 -12.64 -11.01
N ARG A 66 -8.19 -12.98 -9.98
CA ARG A 66 -8.02 -14.25 -9.28
C ARG A 66 -8.42 -15.40 -10.21
N ASN A 67 -7.61 -16.42 -10.23
CA ASN A 67 -7.81 -17.65 -10.97
C ASN A 67 -8.41 -18.73 -10.03
N GLU A 68 -9.27 -19.60 -10.53
CA GLU A 68 -9.89 -20.72 -9.79
C GLU A 68 -8.86 -21.68 -9.18
N SER A 69 -7.65 -21.77 -9.75
CA SER A 69 -6.56 -22.58 -9.19
C SER A 69 -6.15 -22.19 -7.77
N PHE A 70 -6.49 -20.98 -7.32
CA PHE A 70 -6.26 -20.53 -5.95
C PHE A 70 -7.33 -21.00 -4.96
N ASP A 71 -8.44 -21.55 -5.44
CA ASP A 71 -9.51 -22.01 -4.58
C ASP A 71 -9.05 -23.22 -3.73
N GLY A 72 -9.15 -23.06 -2.41
CA GLY A 72 -8.68 -24.05 -1.46
C GLY A 72 -7.17 -24.26 -1.41
N ALA A 73 -6.36 -23.41 -2.07
CA ALA A 73 -4.90 -23.52 -2.04
C ALA A 73 -4.35 -23.34 -0.62
N ALA A 74 -4.91 -22.42 0.15
CA ALA A 74 -4.51 -22.17 1.53
C ALA A 74 -4.76 -23.37 2.47
N ASP A 75 -5.77 -24.19 2.17
CA ASP A 75 -6.12 -25.37 2.98
C ASP A 75 -5.17 -26.56 2.74
N LYS A 76 -4.40 -26.51 1.66
CA LYS A 76 -3.38 -27.52 1.32
C LYS A 76 -2.02 -27.28 1.97
N LEU A 77 -1.85 -26.12 2.58
CA LEU A 77 -0.61 -25.77 3.25
C LEU A 77 -0.55 -26.35 4.65
N ASP A 78 0.63 -26.81 5.06
CA ASP A 78 0.88 -27.15 6.44
C ASP A 78 0.77 -25.91 7.36
N PRO A 79 0.51 -26.10 8.67
CA PRO A 79 0.26 -24.99 9.58
C PRO A 79 1.39 -23.96 9.66
N GLU A 80 2.64 -24.39 9.58
CA GLU A 80 3.78 -23.48 9.66
C GLU A 80 3.91 -22.64 8.41
N THR A 81 3.84 -23.24 7.23
CA THR A 81 3.84 -22.52 5.95
C THR A 81 2.66 -21.55 5.88
N ARG A 82 1.46 -21.99 6.30
CA ARG A 82 0.28 -21.13 6.37
C ARG A 82 0.52 -19.91 7.26
N ARG A 83 1.11 -20.08 8.44
CA ARG A 83 1.46 -18.99 9.36
C ARG A 83 2.38 -17.97 8.70
N VAL A 84 3.44 -18.44 8.04
CA VAL A 84 4.40 -17.58 7.34
C VAL A 84 3.73 -16.76 6.23
N PHE A 85 2.84 -17.39 5.45
CA PHE A 85 2.08 -16.65 4.42
C PHE A 85 1.17 -15.59 5.00
N VAL A 86 0.45 -15.87 6.08
CA VAL A 86 -0.43 -14.89 6.73
C VAL A 86 0.39 -13.71 7.25
N GLU A 87 1.52 -13.96 7.94
CA GLU A 87 2.40 -12.89 8.42
C GLU A 87 2.96 -12.04 7.27
N PHE A 88 3.39 -12.67 6.18
CA PHE A 88 3.88 -11.97 5.00
C PHE A 88 2.80 -11.08 4.37
N LEU A 89 1.62 -11.63 4.14
CA LEU A 89 0.49 -10.90 3.54
C LEU A 89 0.03 -9.74 4.43
N GLU A 90 -0.01 -9.95 5.75
CA GLU A 90 -0.35 -8.91 6.72
C GLU A 90 0.63 -7.74 6.68
N GLN A 91 1.93 -8.02 6.73
CA GLN A 91 2.97 -6.99 6.66
C GLN A 91 2.95 -6.27 5.32
N SER A 92 2.85 -7.00 4.23
CA SER A 92 2.80 -6.43 2.88
C SER A 92 1.57 -5.57 2.67
N CYS A 93 0.39 -6.04 3.06
CA CYS A 93 -0.86 -5.28 2.96
C CYS A 93 -0.80 -3.98 3.78
N THR A 94 -0.28 -4.05 5.01
CA THR A 94 -0.11 -2.87 5.88
C THR A 94 0.86 -1.87 5.25
N SER A 95 1.93 -2.36 4.65
CA SER A 95 2.94 -1.58 3.95
C SER A 95 2.35 -0.79 2.79
N GLU A 96 1.70 -1.48 1.87
CA GLU A 96 1.06 -0.90 0.68
C GLU A 96 -0.01 0.13 1.08
N PHE A 97 -0.84 -0.19 2.07
CA PHE A 97 -1.87 0.73 2.52
C PHE A 97 -1.29 1.97 3.22
N SER A 98 -0.20 1.83 3.94
CA SER A 98 0.56 2.94 4.51
C SER A 98 1.14 3.84 3.41
N GLY A 99 1.66 3.26 2.33
CA GLY A 99 2.08 3.97 1.12
C GLY A 99 0.94 4.76 0.48
N PHE A 100 -0.23 4.15 0.33
CA PHE A 100 -1.44 4.85 -0.13
C PHE A 100 -1.72 6.11 0.67
N LEU A 101 -1.75 6.01 2.00
CA LEU A 101 -2.03 7.14 2.89
C LEU A 101 -0.97 8.23 2.77
N LEU A 102 0.31 7.84 2.70
CA LEU A 102 1.44 8.75 2.51
C LEU A 102 1.33 9.53 1.21
N TYR A 103 1.22 8.85 0.08
CA TYR A 103 1.18 9.50 -1.23
C TYR A 103 -0.07 10.37 -1.39
N LYS A 104 -1.21 9.96 -0.84
CA LYS A 104 -2.42 10.77 -0.81
C LYS A 104 -2.20 12.09 -0.05
N GLU A 105 -1.54 12.05 1.09
CA GLU A 105 -1.25 13.24 1.89
C GLU A 105 -0.20 14.14 1.22
N LEU A 106 0.84 13.56 0.62
CA LEU A 106 1.82 14.30 -0.17
C LEU A 106 1.15 15.05 -1.33
N SER A 107 0.36 14.34 -2.13
CA SER A 107 -0.41 14.95 -3.22
C SER A 107 -1.25 16.14 -2.73
N ARG A 108 -2.00 15.94 -1.65
CA ARG A 108 -2.84 16.99 -1.07
C ARG A 108 -2.05 18.25 -0.67
N ARG A 109 -0.91 18.07 -0.04
CA ARG A 109 -0.12 19.20 0.50
C ARG A 109 0.62 20.00 -0.55
N ILE A 110 1.14 19.34 -1.60
CA ILE A 110 1.94 20.03 -2.61
C ILE A 110 1.13 20.54 -3.80
N LYS A 111 -0.14 20.17 -3.92
CA LYS A 111 -0.99 20.42 -5.09
C LYS A 111 -1.03 21.88 -5.55
N GLN A 112 -0.99 22.82 -4.62
CA GLN A 112 -1.10 24.25 -4.93
C GLN A 112 0.18 24.81 -5.58
N LYS A 113 1.33 24.29 -5.19
CA LYS A 113 2.63 24.79 -5.63
C LYS A 113 3.22 23.95 -6.76
N ASN A 114 2.97 22.66 -6.75
CA ASN A 114 3.52 21.71 -7.72
C ASN A 114 2.45 20.69 -8.17
N PRO A 115 1.53 21.09 -9.07
CA PRO A 115 0.41 20.26 -9.48
C PRO A 115 0.82 18.98 -10.22
N LEU A 116 1.87 19.01 -11.03
CA LEU A 116 2.34 17.85 -11.78
C LEU A 116 2.84 16.75 -10.83
N LEU A 117 3.71 17.11 -9.89
CA LEU A 117 4.22 16.17 -8.89
C LEU A 117 3.08 15.66 -7.98
N ALA A 118 2.13 16.53 -7.63
CA ALA A 118 0.95 16.13 -6.86
C ALA A 118 0.09 15.11 -7.60
N GLU A 119 -0.06 15.25 -8.90
CA GLU A 119 -0.79 14.29 -9.74
C GLU A 119 -0.06 12.94 -9.79
N CYS A 120 1.26 12.93 -9.95
CA CYS A 120 2.03 11.70 -9.89
C CYS A 120 1.82 10.97 -8.57
N PHE A 121 1.89 11.66 -7.44
CA PHE A 121 1.61 11.05 -6.13
C PHE A 121 0.15 10.58 -5.98
N ALA A 122 -0.81 11.26 -6.59
CA ALA A 122 -2.20 10.80 -6.56
C ALA A 122 -2.37 9.45 -7.31
N HIS A 123 -1.68 9.29 -8.44
CA HIS A 123 -1.67 8.05 -9.19
C HIS A 123 -0.95 6.92 -8.42
N MET A 124 0.19 7.21 -7.82
CA MET A 124 0.90 6.26 -6.96
C MET A 124 0.00 5.82 -5.79
N ALA A 125 -0.68 6.77 -5.13
CA ALA A 125 -1.62 6.45 -4.05
C ALA A 125 -2.74 5.52 -4.53
N ARG A 126 -3.28 5.74 -5.72
CA ARG A 126 -4.29 4.85 -6.32
C ARG A 126 -3.76 3.42 -6.46
N ASP A 127 -2.54 3.28 -6.94
CA ASP A 127 -1.97 1.97 -7.20
C ASP A 127 -1.63 1.24 -5.89
N GLU A 128 -1.09 1.93 -4.90
CA GLU A 128 -0.88 1.36 -3.55
C GLU A 128 -2.19 0.91 -2.89
N ALA A 129 -3.28 1.67 -3.07
CA ALA A 129 -4.59 1.26 -2.58
C ALA A 129 -5.09 -0.04 -3.25
N ARG A 130 -4.79 -0.23 -4.53
CA ARG A 130 -5.10 -1.47 -5.26
C ARG A 130 -4.26 -2.64 -4.78
N HIS A 131 -2.96 -2.42 -4.57
CA HIS A 131 -2.06 -3.44 -4.03
C HIS A 131 -2.52 -3.90 -2.65
N ALA A 132 -2.81 -2.97 -1.75
CA ALA A 132 -3.33 -3.30 -0.43
C ALA A 132 -4.67 -4.06 -0.50
N GLY A 133 -5.58 -3.60 -1.36
CA GLY A 133 -6.87 -4.27 -1.58
C GLY A 133 -6.71 -5.70 -2.10
N PHE A 134 -5.78 -5.92 -3.02
CA PHE A 134 -5.45 -7.23 -3.55
C PHE A 134 -4.88 -8.15 -2.45
N LEU A 135 -3.89 -7.67 -1.70
CA LEU A 135 -3.26 -8.44 -0.63
C LEU A 135 -4.27 -8.77 0.49
N ASN A 136 -5.12 -7.82 0.86
CA ASN A 136 -6.16 -8.05 1.85
C ASN A 136 -7.19 -9.09 1.39
N LYS A 137 -7.51 -9.07 0.10
CA LYS A 137 -8.39 -10.08 -0.51
C LYS A 137 -7.72 -11.46 -0.54
N ALA A 138 -6.41 -11.51 -0.83
CA ALA A 138 -5.63 -12.76 -0.75
C ALA A 138 -5.58 -13.32 0.67
N MET A 139 -5.49 -12.46 1.70
CA MET A 139 -5.61 -12.89 3.09
C MET A 139 -6.96 -13.56 3.40
N GLY A 140 -8.03 -13.18 2.69
CA GLY A 140 -9.34 -13.83 2.81
C GLY A 140 -9.29 -15.32 2.51
N ASP A 141 -8.37 -15.79 1.65
CA ASP A 141 -8.16 -17.22 1.36
C ASP A 141 -7.63 -17.98 2.57
N PHE A 142 -7.00 -17.26 3.49
CA PHE A 142 -6.51 -17.76 4.76
C PHE A 142 -7.52 -17.56 5.91
N GLY A 143 -8.73 -17.05 5.60
CA GLY A 143 -9.76 -16.77 6.59
C GLY A 143 -9.48 -15.55 7.48
N VAL A 144 -8.63 -14.63 7.04
CA VAL A 144 -8.24 -13.42 7.76
C VAL A 144 -8.38 -12.20 6.87
N GLN A 145 -8.77 -11.06 7.44
CA GLN A 145 -8.72 -9.75 6.79
C GLN A 145 -8.19 -8.69 7.76
N LEU A 146 -7.50 -7.68 7.22
CA LEU A 146 -7.08 -6.52 7.99
C LEU A 146 -8.16 -5.44 8.00
N ASP A 147 -8.29 -4.77 9.15
CA ASP A 147 -9.07 -3.54 9.24
C ASP A 147 -8.27 -2.35 8.69
N LEU A 148 -8.46 -2.05 7.40
CA LEU A 148 -7.82 -0.91 6.75
C LEU A 148 -8.35 0.44 7.28
N GLY A 149 -9.55 0.44 7.88
CA GLY A 149 -10.09 1.62 8.58
C GLY A 149 -9.26 1.99 9.79
N PHE A 150 -8.75 1.00 10.51
CA PHE A 150 -7.83 1.21 11.63
C PHE A 150 -6.56 1.94 11.19
N LEU A 151 -5.93 1.54 10.08
CA LEU A 151 -4.76 2.22 9.54
C LEU A 151 -5.05 3.66 9.14
N THR A 152 -6.21 3.91 8.55
CA THR A 152 -6.67 5.26 8.18
C THR A 152 -6.85 6.14 9.41
N ALA A 153 -7.54 5.64 10.43
CA ALA A 153 -7.81 6.38 11.66
C ALA A 153 -6.52 6.72 12.42
N ASN A 154 -5.55 5.83 12.41
CA ASN A 154 -4.27 6.01 13.09
C ASN A 154 -3.21 6.71 12.24
N LYS A 155 -3.57 7.15 11.01
CA LYS A 155 -2.65 7.80 10.07
C LYS A 155 -1.34 7.02 9.93
N ALA A 156 -1.46 5.73 9.66
CA ALA A 156 -0.34 4.79 9.59
C ALA A 156 0.48 4.99 8.30
N TYR A 157 1.12 6.13 8.17
CA TYR A 157 2.03 6.45 7.08
C TYR A 157 3.29 7.13 7.61
N THR A 158 4.33 7.03 6.82
CA THR A 158 5.64 7.58 7.15
C THR A 158 5.93 8.80 6.32
N PHE A 159 6.45 9.84 6.94
CA PHE A 159 6.97 11.02 6.23
C PHE A 159 8.49 10.92 6.12
N PHE A 160 8.98 10.84 4.91
CA PHE A 160 10.41 10.86 4.60
C PHE A 160 10.84 12.25 4.13
N LYS A 161 12.13 12.54 4.25
CA LYS A 161 12.70 13.68 3.50
C LYS A 161 12.58 13.41 2.00
N PRO A 162 12.38 14.45 1.15
CA PRO A 162 12.14 14.26 -0.28
C PRO A 162 13.14 13.33 -0.97
N LYS A 163 14.42 13.49 -0.70
CA LYS A 163 15.48 12.62 -1.25
C LYS A 163 15.30 11.15 -0.88
N PHE A 164 14.81 10.87 0.31
CA PHE A 164 14.64 9.50 0.77
C PHE A 164 13.43 8.84 0.12
N ILE A 165 12.33 9.56 -0.07
CA ILE A 165 11.17 9.05 -0.81
C ILE A 165 11.59 8.61 -2.21
N PHE A 166 12.38 9.42 -2.89
CA PHE A 166 12.88 9.10 -4.22
C PHE A 166 13.68 7.79 -4.26
N TYR A 167 14.52 7.53 -3.26
CA TYR A 167 15.29 6.28 -3.16
C TYR A 167 14.49 5.08 -2.63
N ALA A 168 13.44 5.31 -1.85
CA ALA A 168 12.64 4.23 -1.29
C ALA A 168 11.57 3.69 -2.24
N THR A 169 11.20 4.46 -3.25
CA THR A 169 10.23 4.06 -4.28
C THR A 169 10.87 3.47 -5.53
N TYR A 170 12.19 3.46 -5.61
CA TYR A 170 12.98 2.85 -6.67
C TYR A 170 13.64 1.57 -6.17
#